data_77e7aebb8b1a89299a8ce7de47db2319
#
_entry.id   77e7aebb8b1a89299a8ce7de47db2319
#
_cell.length_a   1.000
_cell.length_b   1.000
_cell.length_c   1.000
_cell.angle_alpha   90.00
_cell.angle_beta   90.00
_cell.angle_gamma   90.00
#
_symmetry.space_group_name_H-M   'P 1'
#
loop_
_entity.id
_entity.type
_entity.pdbx_description
1 polymer ?
#
loop_
_entity_poly.entity_id
_entity_poly.type
_entity_poly.pdbx_seq_one_letter_code
_entity_poly.pdbx_strand_id
1 'polypeptide(L)'
;MEDKKEEEPKKDSPPKEEEKKESPPKEEEPKKVEENKEPPKKEEEPKKETKKDSNTLTAQEQRNLIDQVLKMELDNDKPAHKKSEIKDSYPFWETQPVLQFNKESDITFGEIWKDHKVEDLPKEPFALPEPGLEWKDVDMTQQNEIDKLYEFLKTNYVEDEDHMFRFDYSKDFLKWHLTSPNYNKEWLISIVQLDTKKNKKKMVGFIAGIPIKVSIYGHDLELAEIDFLCVKKEFRNKRLAPLLIKEVSRRIHLRNQWWAVYTSGTMLPKPFAETTYYHRNLNVKKLVDVHFTYLPPNMNMARAKTLYKLPTELPVTGFRPMEEKDVDQVHDLLAKFEEKFKVHGYYDKDQVKHWFIPRKNVVYSYVRENKDNVITDFISFYNLPSSILQHESYKKLMAAYSFFNINNTLTVKEIMKCALILAKNAGFDVFNCLNIMNNEEAFTDLLFGKGGGKLKYYFWNWVCPHTEPKDLSLVLM
;
A
#
# COMPACT_ATOMS: atom_id res chain seq x y z
N MET A 1 51.90 45.56 3.48
CA MET A 1 53.02 44.64 3.31
C MET A 1 52.35 43.24 3.16
N GLU A 2 52.31 42.61 2.10
CA GLU A 2 52.72 42.71 0.71
C GLU A 2 51.81 41.74 -0.09
N ASP A 3 51.38 42.22 -1.20
CA ASP A 3 50.66 41.46 -2.23
C ASP A 3 51.48 40.30 -2.75
N LYS A 4 50.82 39.16 -3.04
CA LYS A 4 51.23 38.29 -4.17
C LYS A 4 50.00 37.77 -4.90
N LYS A 5 49.85 38.30 -6.10
CA LYS A 5 49.09 37.74 -7.21
C LYS A 5 49.81 36.48 -7.68
N GLU A 6 49.05 35.43 -7.99
CA GLU A 6 49.47 34.39 -8.93
C GLU A 6 48.37 34.09 -9.95
N GLU A 7 48.84 33.86 -11.17
CA GLU A 7 48.18 33.95 -12.47
C GLU A 7 47.35 32.69 -12.82
N GLU A 8 46.31 32.90 -13.61
CA GLU A 8 45.58 31.87 -14.35
C GLU A 8 46.41 31.32 -15.52
N PRO A 9 46.34 30.05 -15.87
CA PRO A 9 46.77 29.57 -17.19
C PRO A 9 45.61 29.38 -18.16
N LYS A 10 45.93 29.75 -19.39
CA LYS A 10 45.12 29.89 -20.60
C LYS A 10 44.55 28.57 -21.11
N LYS A 11 43.34 28.67 -21.69
CA LYS A 11 42.67 27.68 -22.52
C LYS A 11 43.44 27.38 -23.81
N ASP A 12 43.57 26.11 -24.15
CA ASP A 12 43.86 25.63 -25.51
C ASP A 12 42.60 24.99 -26.10
N SER A 13 42.28 25.41 -27.33
CA SER A 13 41.18 24.94 -28.17
C SER A 13 41.68 23.85 -29.12
N PRO A 14 40.96 22.77 -29.41
CA PRO A 14 41.30 21.84 -30.48
C PRO A 14 40.67 22.27 -31.84
N PRO A 15 41.21 21.77 -32.96
CA PRO A 15 40.98 22.28 -34.30
C PRO A 15 39.73 21.72 -34.99
N LYS A 16 39.24 22.52 -35.96
CA LYS A 16 38.12 22.22 -36.85
C LYS A 16 38.52 21.18 -37.89
N GLU A 17 37.68 20.16 -38.10
CA GLU A 17 37.68 19.33 -39.31
C GLU A 17 36.50 19.68 -40.21
N GLU A 18 36.79 19.68 -41.53
CA GLU A 18 35.95 20.20 -42.63
C GLU A 18 34.88 19.18 -43.06
N GLU A 19 33.67 19.66 -43.27
CA GLU A 19 32.59 18.94 -43.95
C GLU A 19 32.84 18.81 -45.46
N LYS A 20 32.73 17.58 -45.97
CA LYS A 20 32.50 17.30 -47.40
C LYS A 20 31.03 16.97 -47.63
N LYS A 21 30.39 17.85 -48.42
CA LYS A 21 29.06 17.66 -49.02
C LYS A 21 29.13 16.69 -50.18
N GLU A 22 28.28 15.65 -50.18
CA GLU A 22 27.90 14.93 -51.39
C GLU A 22 26.38 15.02 -51.62
N SER A 23 26.03 15.30 -52.91
CA SER A 23 24.68 15.56 -53.42
C SER A 23 23.98 14.26 -53.85
N PRO A 24 22.62 14.17 -53.82
CA PRO A 24 21.87 12.97 -54.20
C PRO A 24 21.65 12.87 -55.73
N PRO A 25 21.47 11.66 -56.28
CA PRO A 25 21.13 11.45 -57.68
C PRO A 25 19.59 11.48 -57.92
N LYS A 26 19.27 11.90 -59.15
CA LYS A 26 17.97 12.18 -59.70
C LYS A 26 17.13 10.95 -60.01
N GLU A 27 15.81 11.13 -59.88
CA GLU A 27 14.75 10.25 -60.35
C GLU A 27 14.68 10.18 -61.89
N GLU A 28 14.38 9.00 -62.44
CA GLU A 28 13.88 8.85 -63.83
C GLU A 28 12.50 8.13 -63.80
N GLU A 29 11.52 8.79 -64.41
CA GLU A 29 10.19 8.18 -64.71
C GLU A 29 10.26 7.28 -65.93
N PRO A 30 9.45 6.23 -66.03
CA PRO A 30 9.12 5.59 -67.32
C PRO A 30 7.68 5.82 -67.75
N LYS A 31 7.59 5.98 -69.05
CA LYS A 31 6.46 6.32 -69.95
C LYS A 31 5.36 5.26 -69.95
N LYS A 32 4.13 5.77 -70.16
CA LYS A 32 2.90 5.06 -70.53
C LYS A 32 3.06 4.34 -71.86
N VAL A 33 2.48 3.12 -71.93
CA VAL A 33 1.94 2.52 -73.16
C VAL A 33 0.59 1.90 -72.82
N GLU A 34 -0.46 2.38 -73.51
CA GLU A 34 -1.80 1.79 -73.56
C GLU A 34 -1.80 0.60 -74.54
N GLU A 35 -2.44 -0.49 -74.18
CA GLU A 35 -3.09 -1.40 -75.14
C GLU A 35 -4.25 -2.14 -74.53
N ASN A 36 -5.41 -2.03 -75.17
CA ASN A 36 -6.66 -2.70 -74.95
C ASN A 36 -6.56 -4.22 -75.19
N LYS A 37 -7.28 -5.06 -74.38
CA LYS A 37 -8.10 -6.19 -74.85
C LYS A 37 -8.93 -6.80 -73.70
N GLU A 38 -10.12 -7.28 -74.10
CA GLU A 38 -11.25 -7.79 -73.37
C GLU A 38 -10.98 -9.07 -72.54
N PRO A 39 -11.95 -9.48 -71.64
CA PRO A 39 -11.71 -10.38 -70.52
C PRO A 39 -11.96 -11.86 -70.86
N PRO A 40 -11.29 -12.78 -70.20
CA PRO A 40 -11.75 -14.16 -70.08
C PRO A 40 -12.17 -14.52 -68.64
N LYS A 41 -13.16 -15.36 -68.66
CA LYS A 41 -13.88 -16.13 -67.64
C LYS A 41 -13.19 -16.34 -66.27
N LYS A 42 -14.07 -16.23 -65.24
CA LYS A 42 -13.87 -16.63 -63.84
C LYS A 42 -13.44 -18.08 -63.73
N GLU A 43 -12.29 -18.32 -63.14
CA GLU A 43 -11.95 -19.55 -62.41
C GLU A 43 -11.95 -19.23 -60.91
N GLU A 44 -12.64 -20.04 -60.11
CA GLU A 44 -12.74 -19.95 -58.68
C GLU A 44 -11.39 -20.36 -58.05
N GLU A 45 -10.68 -19.41 -57.41
CA GLU A 45 -9.58 -19.73 -56.52
C GLU A 45 -10.10 -20.23 -55.16
N PRO A 46 -9.43 -21.23 -54.54
CA PRO A 46 -9.87 -21.79 -53.28
C PRO A 46 -9.65 -20.76 -52.14
N LYS A 47 -10.72 -20.53 -51.37
CA LYS A 47 -10.71 -19.73 -50.15
C LYS A 47 -9.59 -20.21 -49.23
N LYS A 48 -8.55 -19.41 -49.04
CA LYS A 48 -7.63 -19.55 -47.92
C LYS A 48 -8.42 -19.39 -46.64
N GLU A 49 -8.66 -20.46 -45.93
CA GLU A 49 -9.07 -20.43 -44.53
C GLU A 49 -8.00 -19.74 -43.74
N THR A 50 -8.24 -18.49 -43.34
CA THR A 50 -7.50 -17.83 -42.27
C THR A 50 -7.78 -18.63 -41.00
N LYS A 51 -6.78 -19.36 -40.53
CA LYS A 51 -6.79 -19.94 -39.19
C LYS A 51 -7.06 -18.81 -38.21
N LYS A 52 -8.29 -18.70 -37.71
CA LYS A 52 -8.64 -17.90 -36.55
C LYS A 52 -7.78 -18.41 -35.40
N ASP A 53 -6.98 -17.55 -34.84
CA ASP A 53 -6.33 -17.80 -33.56
C ASP A 53 -7.41 -18.24 -32.56
N SER A 54 -7.41 -19.51 -32.18
CA SER A 54 -8.43 -20.15 -31.34
C SER A 54 -8.38 -19.73 -29.86
N ASN A 55 -7.68 -18.64 -29.56
CA ASN A 55 -7.46 -18.17 -28.16
C ASN A 55 -8.12 -16.83 -27.83
N THR A 56 -8.89 -16.23 -28.75
CA THR A 56 -9.57 -14.96 -28.45
C THR A 56 -11.01 -15.26 -28.05
N LEU A 57 -11.30 -15.07 -26.74
CA LEU A 57 -12.66 -15.21 -26.21
C LEU A 57 -13.55 -14.10 -26.79
N THR A 58 -14.77 -14.44 -27.19
CA THR A 58 -15.78 -13.44 -27.56
C THR A 58 -16.18 -12.61 -26.34
N ALA A 59 -16.71 -11.40 -26.56
CA ALA A 59 -17.16 -10.53 -25.46
C ALA A 59 -18.23 -11.22 -24.59
N GLN A 60 -19.06 -12.10 -25.16
CA GLN A 60 -20.06 -12.87 -24.41
C GLN A 60 -19.43 -13.98 -23.57
N GLU A 61 -18.44 -14.69 -24.11
CA GLU A 61 -17.68 -15.70 -23.36
C GLU A 61 -16.87 -15.07 -22.23
N GLN A 62 -16.32 -13.87 -22.44
CA GLN A 62 -15.66 -13.10 -21.38
C GLN A 62 -16.64 -12.72 -20.26
N ARG A 63 -17.84 -12.22 -20.58
CA ARG A 63 -18.89 -11.92 -19.59
C ARG A 63 -19.32 -13.15 -18.81
N ASN A 64 -19.63 -14.24 -19.51
CA ASN A 64 -20.03 -15.49 -18.85
C ASN A 64 -18.93 -16.05 -17.95
N LEU A 65 -17.67 -15.89 -18.32
CA LEU A 65 -16.53 -16.31 -17.52
C LEU A 65 -16.33 -15.42 -16.30
N ILE A 66 -16.54 -14.10 -16.46
CA ILE A 66 -16.55 -13.12 -15.35
C ILE A 66 -17.64 -13.49 -14.36
N ASP A 67 -18.87 -13.72 -14.81
CA ASP A 67 -20.00 -14.12 -13.96
C ASP A 67 -19.75 -15.43 -13.23
N GLN A 68 -19.08 -16.39 -13.86
CA GLN A 68 -18.69 -17.64 -13.22
C GLN A 68 -17.61 -17.44 -12.16
N VAL A 69 -16.59 -16.63 -12.43
CA VAL A 69 -15.53 -16.29 -11.46
C VAL A 69 -16.13 -15.56 -10.27
N LEU A 70 -16.98 -14.56 -10.51
CA LEU A 70 -17.64 -13.81 -9.44
C LEU A 70 -18.57 -14.68 -8.60
N LYS A 71 -19.36 -15.58 -9.22
CA LYS A 71 -20.19 -16.54 -8.49
C LYS A 71 -19.35 -17.51 -7.66
N MET A 72 -18.24 -18.00 -8.16
CA MET A 72 -17.37 -18.91 -7.43
C MET A 72 -16.59 -18.21 -6.31
N GLU A 73 -16.24 -16.94 -6.48
CA GLU A 73 -15.65 -16.13 -5.40
C GLU A 73 -16.68 -15.84 -4.31
N LEU A 74 -17.95 -15.70 -4.65
CA LEU A 74 -19.06 -15.61 -3.69
C LEU A 74 -19.36 -16.97 -3.02
N ASP A 75 -19.23 -18.09 -3.78
CA ASP A 75 -19.44 -19.46 -3.27
C ASP A 75 -18.19 -20.04 -2.60
N ASN A 76 -16.98 -19.51 -2.86
CA ASN A 76 -15.76 -19.78 -2.13
C ASN A 76 -15.63 -18.97 -0.81
N ASP A 77 -16.74 -18.53 -0.25
CA ASP A 77 -16.83 -18.44 1.21
C ASP A 77 -16.56 -19.87 1.73
N LYS A 78 -15.29 -20.30 1.68
CA LYS A 78 -14.87 -21.46 2.46
C LYS A 78 -15.44 -21.27 3.83
N PRO A 79 -16.23 -22.23 4.34
CA PRO A 79 -16.61 -22.21 5.73
C PRO A 79 -15.33 -22.41 6.50
N ALA A 80 -14.75 -21.35 6.93
CA ALA A 80 -13.77 -21.39 7.99
C ALA A 80 -12.62 -20.39 7.83
N HIS A 81 -12.84 -19.18 7.43
CA HIS A 81 -12.29 -18.18 8.33
C HIS A 81 -13.15 -18.33 9.58
N LYS A 82 -12.62 -18.99 10.60
CA LYS A 82 -13.22 -18.91 11.95
C LYS A 82 -13.57 -17.46 12.10
N LYS A 83 -14.86 -17.10 12.06
CA LYS A 83 -15.31 -15.75 12.38
C LYS A 83 -14.46 -15.37 13.56
N SER A 84 -13.72 -14.26 13.52
CA SER A 84 -12.98 -13.78 14.68
C SER A 84 -14.06 -13.50 15.72
N GLU A 85 -14.37 -14.55 16.49
CA GLU A 85 -15.48 -14.56 17.43
C GLU A 85 -15.17 -13.53 18.48
N ILE A 86 -16.15 -12.72 18.81
CA ILE A 86 -16.08 -11.85 19.97
C ILE A 86 -15.85 -12.77 21.15
N LYS A 87 -14.75 -12.58 21.85
CA LYS A 87 -14.42 -13.36 23.05
C LYS A 87 -15.30 -12.92 24.20
N ASP A 88 -15.57 -13.84 25.12
CA ASP A 88 -16.35 -13.54 26.32
C ASP A 88 -15.71 -12.44 27.19
N SER A 89 -14.39 -12.28 27.16
CA SER A 89 -13.67 -11.23 27.86
C SER A 89 -12.38 -10.81 27.16
N TYR A 90 -12.00 -9.56 27.39
CA TYR A 90 -10.75 -8.94 26.93
C TYR A 90 -10.03 -8.27 28.12
N PRO A 91 -9.43 -9.03 29.05
CA PRO A 91 -8.99 -8.50 30.36
C PRO A 91 -8.04 -7.31 30.30
N PHE A 92 -7.18 -7.24 29.26
CA PHE A 92 -6.33 -6.08 29.05
C PHE A 92 -7.14 -4.87 28.57
N TRP A 93 -7.96 -5.06 27.52
CA TRP A 93 -8.73 -3.98 26.90
C TRP A 93 -9.82 -3.42 27.82
N GLU A 94 -10.34 -4.23 28.75
CA GLU A 94 -11.31 -3.79 29.76
C GLU A 94 -10.76 -2.73 30.71
N THR A 95 -9.42 -2.63 30.81
CA THR A 95 -8.73 -1.63 31.61
C THR A 95 -8.28 -0.41 30.82
N GLN A 96 -8.59 -0.35 29.51
CA GLN A 96 -8.14 0.71 28.62
C GLN A 96 -9.32 1.61 28.19
N PRO A 97 -9.07 2.86 27.77
CA PRO A 97 -10.12 3.78 27.32
C PRO A 97 -10.57 3.45 25.88
N VAL A 98 -11.21 2.30 25.73
CA VAL A 98 -11.80 1.83 24.48
C VAL A 98 -13.21 1.34 24.71
N LEU A 99 -14.08 1.45 23.70
CA LEU A 99 -15.42 0.90 23.77
C LEU A 99 -15.38 -0.61 24.01
N GLN A 100 -16.26 -1.11 24.87
CA GLN A 100 -16.40 -2.51 25.20
C GLN A 100 -17.61 -3.14 24.50
N PHE A 101 -17.56 -4.45 24.19
CA PHE A 101 -18.72 -5.14 23.62
C PHE A 101 -19.87 -5.32 24.62
N ASN A 102 -19.52 -5.58 25.88
CA ASN A 102 -20.46 -5.98 26.93
C ASN A 102 -20.83 -4.84 27.89
N LYS A 103 -20.44 -3.60 27.56
CA LYS A 103 -20.80 -2.42 28.36
C LYS A 103 -21.46 -1.39 27.44
N GLU A 104 -22.64 -0.98 27.80
CA GLU A 104 -23.25 0.20 27.19
C GLU A 104 -22.40 1.42 27.56
N SER A 105 -22.25 2.31 26.62
CA SER A 105 -21.54 3.57 26.80
C SER A 105 -22.52 4.70 26.48
N ASP A 106 -22.66 5.64 27.40
CA ASP A 106 -23.42 6.89 27.17
C ASP A 106 -22.67 7.82 26.20
N ILE A 107 -21.39 7.54 25.91
CA ILE A 107 -20.57 8.32 25.00
C ILE A 107 -20.80 7.80 23.58
N THR A 108 -21.47 8.62 22.77
CA THR A 108 -21.70 8.34 21.35
C THR A 108 -20.68 9.04 20.45
N PHE A 109 -20.04 10.10 20.97
CA PHE A 109 -19.02 10.87 20.27
C PHE A 109 -18.10 11.59 21.26
N GLY A 110 -16.78 11.59 21.00
CA GLY A 110 -15.78 12.30 21.79
C GLY A 110 -14.94 11.42 22.69
N GLU A 111 -14.34 12.00 23.70
CA GLU A 111 -13.39 11.34 24.59
C GLU A 111 -14.05 10.41 25.60
N ILE A 112 -13.41 9.26 25.84
CA ILE A 112 -13.76 8.34 26.94
C ILE A 112 -13.16 8.84 28.25
N TRP A 113 -11.88 9.15 28.24
CA TRP A 113 -11.13 9.75 29.36
C TRP A 113 -11.12 11.27 29.18
N LYS A 114 -11.70 12.02 30.12
CA LYS A 114 -11.83 13.49 30.00
C LYS A 114 -10.84 14.24 30.90
N ASP A 115 -10.61 13.75 32.11
CA ASP A 115 -9.85 14.49 33.15
C ASP A 115 -8.42 13.97 33.27
N HIS A 116 -7.69 13.94 32.14
CA HIS A 116 -6.31 13.47 32.10
C HIS A 116 -5.30 14.62 32.23
N LYS A 117 -4.23 14.40 32.99
CA LYS A 117 -3.16 15.36 33.17
C LYS A 117 -1.80 14.67 33.03
N VAL A 118 -0.86 15.38 32.40
CA VAL A 118 0.50 14.86 32.22
C VAL A 118 1.21 14.64 33.56
N GLU A 119 0.90 15.46 34.58
CA GLU A 119 1.48 15.38 35.90
C GLU A 119 1.14 14.10 36.66
N ASP A 120 0.00 13.48 36.35
CA ASP A 120 -0.50 12.24 36.96
C ASP A 120 0.14 10.97 36.37
N LEU A 121 0.89 11.11 35.27
CA LEU A 121 1.50 9.98 34.59
C LEU A 121 2.74 9.45 35.31
N PRO A 122 2.98 8.11 35.26
CA PRO A 122 4.24 7.55 35.74
C PRO A 122 5.43 8.18 35.00
N LYS A 123 6.40 8.71 35.75
CA LYS A 123 7.61 9.29 35.17
C LYS A 123 8.54 8.23 34.61
N GLU A 124 8.62 7.09 35.28
CA GLU A 124 9.47 5.97 34.88
C GLU A 124 8.74 4.98 33.96
N PRO A 125 9.47 4.29 33.07
CA PRO A 125 8.91 3.22 32.26
C PRO A 125 8.32 2.08 33.10
N PHE A 126 7.33 1.38 32.56
CA PHE A 126 6.77 0.21 33.26
C PHE A 126 7.81 -0.87 33.50
N ALA A 127 7.75 -1.52 34.66
CA ALA A 127 8.63 -2.64 35.00
C ALA A 127 8.41 -3.83 34.06
N LEU A 128 9.50 -4.42 33.59
CA LEU A 128 9.49 -5.61 32.75
C LEU A 128 9.43 -6.89 33.59
N PRO A 129 8.75 -7.97 33.14
CA PRO A 129 8.42 -9.12 33.97
C PRO A 129 9.60 -10.07 34.24
N GLU A 130 10.68 -9.97 33.46
CA GLU A 130 11.82 -10.89 33.58
C GLU A 130 13.15 -10.12 33.73
N PRO A 131 14.08 -10.63 34.54
CA PRO A 131 15.44 -10.11 34.62
C PRO A 131 16.14 -10.17 33.24
N GLY A 132 16.92 -9.16 32.93
CA GLY A 132 17.68 -9.08 31.66
C GLY A 132 16.86 -8.59 30.47
N LEU A 133 15.60 -8.23 30.68
CA LEU A 133 14.83 -7.43 29.71
C LEU A 133 15.03 -5.94 30.00
N GLU A 134 15.17 -5.15 28.93
CA GLU A 134 15.34 -3.71 29.03
C GLU A 134 14.51 -3.00 27.96
N TRP A 135 14.00 -1.80 28.28
CA TRP A 135 13.44 -0.88 27.30
C TRP A 135 14.56 -0.25 26.48
N LYS A 136 14.31 -0.09 25.19
CA LYS A 136 15.25 0.57 24.28
C LYS A 136 14.50 1.29 23.17
N ASP A 137 14.87 2.55 22.94
CA ASP A 137 14.41 3.31 21.78
C ASP A 137 15.11 2.84 20.51
N VAL A 138 14.38 2.85 19.39
CA VAL A 138 14.91 2.50 18.08
C VAL A 138 15.16 3.78 17.29
N ASP A 139 16.41 4.01 16.90
CA ASP A 139 16.80 5.17 16.13
C ASP A 139 16.83 4.83 14.62
N MET A 140 15.80 5.26 13.88
CA MET A 140 15.67 5.03 12.43
C MET A 140 16.64 5.88 11.59
N THR A 141 17.48 6.73 12.19
CA THR A 141 18.59 7.38 11.49
C THR A 141 19.82 6.49 11.42
N GLN A 142 19.89 5.45 12.26
CA GLN A 142 21.01 4.52 12.37
C GLN A 142 20.76 3.25 11.56
N GLN A 143 21.59 3.00 10.54
CA GLN A 143 21.42 1.82 9.66
C GLN A 143 21.40 0.49 10.42
N ASN A 144 22.25 0.34 11.45
CA ASN A 144 22.29 -0.87 12.26
C ASN A 144 21.00 -1.12 13.08
N GLU A 145 20.26 -0.08 13.48
CA GLU A 145 18.97 -0.22 14.15
C GLU A 145 17.88 -0.59 13.15
N ILE A 146 17.89 0.01 11.95
CA ILE A 146 17.00 -0.38 10.86
C ILE A 146 17.21 -1.85 10.49
N ASP A 147 18.47 -2.31 10.39
CA ASP A 147 18.81 -3.70 10.09
C ASP A 147 18.28 -4.67 11.15
N LYS A 148 18.42 -4.33 12.43
CA LYS A 148 17.89 -5.14 13.55
C LYS A 148 16.37 -5.19 13.55
N LEU A 149 15.70 -4.05 13.32
CA LEU A 149 14.24 -3.99 13.25
C LEU A 149 13.72 -4.81 12.08
N TYR A 150 14.33 -4.66 10.90
CA TYR A 150 13.97 -5.44 9.71
C TYR A 150 14.08 -6.95 9.97
N GLU A 151 15.21 -7.44 10.47
CA GLU A 151 15.40 -8.85 10.75
C GLU A 151 14.43 -9.37 11.84
N PHE A 152 14.10 -8.53 12.82
CA PHE A 152 13.12 -8.87 13.84
C PHE A 152 11.70 -9.02 13.26
N LEU A 153 11.22 -8.05 12.49
CA LEU A 153 9.90 -8.09 11.88
C LEU A 153 9.81 -9.19 10.82
N LYS A 154 10.80 -9.32 9.95
CA LYS A 154 10.87 -10.37 8.92
C LYS A 154 10.69 -11.78 9.48
N THR A 155 11.10 -12.02 10.71
CA THR A 155 11.03 -13.35 11.33
C THR A 155 9.84 -13.56 12.25
N ASN A 156 9.23 -12.48 12.78
CA ASN A 156 8.23 -12.57 13.84
C ASN A 156 6.90 -11.86 13.55
N TYR A 157 6.82 -11.04 12.49
CA TYR A 157 5.64 -10.22 12.21
C TYR A 157 4.47 -11.06 11.70
N VAL A 158 3.43 -10.40 11.23
CA VAL A 158 2.14 -11.01 10.86
C VAL A 158 2.28 -12.00 9.70
N GLU A 159 1.76 -13.19 9.89
CA GLU A 159 1.60 -14.26 8.90
C GLU A 159 0.10 -14.39 8.55
N ASP A 160 -0.18 -14.91 7.38
CA ASP A 160 -1.52 -15.38 7.04
C ASP A 160 -1.91 -16.62 7.88
N GLU A 161 -3.19 -16.96 7.88
CA GLU A 161 -3.73 -18.07 8.71
C GLU A 161 -3.12 -19.43 8.35
N ASP A 162 -2.81 -19.63 7.07
CA ASP A 162 -2.22 -20.87 6.55
C ASP A 162 -0.67 -20.93 6.71
N HIS A 163 -0.05 -19.91 7.31
CA HIS A 163 1.41 -19.77 7.46
C HIS A 163 2.18 -19.92 6.14
N MET A 164 1.59 -19.45 5.03
CA MET A 164 2.17 -19.49 3.70
C MET A 164 2.93 -18.22 3.38
N PHE A 165 2.46 -17.10 3.89
CA PHE A 165 2.98 -15.76 3.62
C PHE A 165 3.25 -15.01 4.92
N ARG A 166 4.26 -14.16 4.91
CA ARG A 166 4.54 -13.21 6.00
C ARG A 166 4.90 -11.87 5.40
N PHE A 167 4.36 -10.78 5.94
CA PHE A 167 4.73 -9.43 5.54
C PHE A 167 6.25 -9.22 5.65
N ASP A 168 6.85 -8.64 4.60
CA ASP A 168 8.28 -8.39 4.47
C ASP A 168 8.53 -6.91 4.15
N TYR A 169 8.21 -6.05 5.11
CA TYR A 169 8.46 -4.61 5.02
C TYR A 169 9.93 -4.36 4.77
N SER A 170 10.28 -3.73 3.66
CA SER A 170 11.69 -3.45 3.35
C SER A 170 12.32 -2.44 4.34
N LYS A 171 13.65 -2.43 4.42
CA LYS A 171 14.37 -1.45 5.26
C LYS A 171 14.04 -0.02 4.85
N ASP A 172 13.94 0.24 3.55
CA ASP A 172 13.59 1.56 3.01
C ASP A 172 12.14 1.93 3.35
N PHE A 173 11.22 0.97 3.31
CA PHE A 173 9.84 1.17 3.74
C PHE A 173 9.77 1.51 5.23
N LEU A 174 10.40 0.71 6.09
CA LEU A 174 10.43 0.95 7.54
C LEU A 174 11.02 2.32 7.88
N LYS A 175 12.10 2.69 7.21
CA LYS A 175 12.67 4.03 7.38
C LYS A 175 11.70 5.12 6.96
N TRP A 176 11.12 5.02 5.77
CA TRP A 176 10.16 5.97 5.25
C TRP A 176 8.95 6.12 6.16
N HIS A 177 8.31 5.02 6.54
CA HIS A 177 7.11 5.05 7.36
C HIS A 177 7.39 5.59 8.77
N LEU A 178 8.44 5.12 9.44
CA LEU A 178 8.76 5.47 10.82
C LEU A 178 9.51 6.79 11.00
N THR A 179 9.82 7.51 9.91
CA THR A 179 10.42 8.84 9.93
C THR A 179 9.57 9.86 9.17
N SER A 180 8.25 9.73 9.25
CA SER A 180 7.31 10.71 8.71
C SER A 180 7.53 12.10 9.34
N PRO A 181 7.07 13.19 8.70
CA PRO A 181 7.18 14.52 9.28
C PRO A 181 6.66 14.57 10.72
N ASN A 182 7.41 15.22 11.59
CA ASN A 182 7.10 15.34 13.01
C ASN A 182 7.15 14.03 13.83
N TYR A 183 7.71 12.92 13.29
CA TYR A 183 7.85 11.69 14.07
C TYR A 183 8.63 11.92 15.37
N ASN A 184 8.27 11.18 16.40
CA ASN A 184 8.96 11.21 17.68
C ASN A 184 9.71 9.89 17.89
N LYS A 185 11.04 9.92 17.91
CA LYS A 185 11.85 8.71 18.10
C LYS A 185 11.56 7.98 19.43
N GLU A 186 11.07 8.68 20.45
CA GLU A 186 10.72 8.10 21.75
C GLU A 186 9.47 7.21 21.65
N TRP A 187 8.69 7.31 20.56
CA TRP A 187 7.53 6.46 20.30
C TRP A 187 7.89 5.20 19.51
N LEU A 188 9.15 5.00 19.15
CA LEU A 188 9.67 3.81 18.50
C LEU A 188 10.35 2.92 19.56
N ILE A 189 9.58 2.03 20.17
CA ILE A 189 9.95 1.38 21.42
C ILE A 189 10.23 -0.10 21.18
N SER A 190 11.36 -0.59 21.67
CA SER A 190 11.68 -2.00 21.71
C SER A 190 11.90 -2.51 23.12
N ILE A 191 11.62 -3.79 23.33
CA ILE A 191 12.15 -4.55 24.45
C ILE A 191 13.29 -5.40 23.92
N VAL A 192 14.44 -5.32 24.59
CA VAL A 192 15.64 -6.08 24.25
C VAL A 192 16.02 -7.02 25.39
N GLN A 193 16.55 -8.19 25.05
CA GLN A 193 17.11 -9.15 25.97
C GLN A 193 18.62 -9.22 25.81
N LEU A 194 19.37 -9.18 26.91
CA LEU A 194 20.81 -9.37 26.91
C LEU A 194 21.15 -10.87 26.71
N ASP A 195 21.80 -11.17 25.60
CA ASP A 195 22.44 -12.47 25.37
C ASP A 195 23.81 -12.45 26.08
N THR A 196 23.85 -12.98 27.30
CA THR A 196 25.06 -12.99 28.12
C THR A 196 26.21 -13.76 27.51
N LYS A 197 25.92 -14.79 26.67
CA LYS A 197 26.96 -15.57 25.99
C LYS A 197 27.67 -14.79 24.88
N LYS A 198 26.93 -13.90 24.22
CA LYS A 198 27.44 -13.12 23.07
C LYS A 198 27.67 -11.65 23.41
N ASN A 199 27.34 -11.22 24.63
CA ASN A 199 27.33 -9.81 25.07
C ASN A 199 26.61 -8.91 24.05
N LYS A 200 25.46 -9.35 23.51
CA LYS A 200 24.65 -8.63 22.52
C LYS A 200 23.22 -8.53 22.99
N LYS A 201 22.60 -7.36 22.78
CA LYS A 201 21.18 -7.15 23.02
C LYS A 201 20.40 -7.59 21.79
N LYS A 202 19.39 -8.45 21.98
CA LYS A 202 18.47 -8.94 20.94
C LYS A 202 17.08 -8.35 21.16
N MET A 203 16.46 -7.85 20.10
CA MET A 203 15.07 -7.40 20.14
C MET A 203 14.12 -8.58 20.37
N VAL A 204 13.20 -8.43 21.33
CA VAL A 204 12.17 -9.43 21.66
C VAL A 204 10.77 -8.84 21.58
N GLY A 205 10.62 -7.54 21.52
CA GLY A 205 9.36 -6.83 21.31
C GLY A 205 9.59 -5.49 20.64
N PHE A 206 8.61 -5.02 19.86
CA PHE A 206 8.60 -3.71 19.23
C PHE A 206 7.17 -3.18 19.10
N ILE A 207 7.01 -1.88 19.19
CA ILE A 207 5.82 -1.10 18.88
C ILE A 207 6.25 0.28 18.41
N ALA A 208 5.50 0.85 17.49
CA ALA A 208 5.73 2.20 16.99
C ALA A 208 4.47 3.06 17.12
N GLY A 209 4.68 4.36 17.36
CA GLY A 209 3.68 5.40 17.20
C GLY A 209 4.20 6.47 16.26
N ILE A 210 3.39 6.94 15.34
CA ILE A 210 3.71 8.08 14.47
C ILE A 210 2.60 9.13 14.56
N PRO A 211 2.92 10.43 14.54
CA PRO A 211 1.91 11.49 14.63
C PRO A 211 1.16 11.59 13.30
N ILE A 212 -0.15 11.63 13.38
CA ILE A 212 -1.02 11.89 12.24
C ILE A 212 -2.13 12.89 12.61
N LYS A 213 -2.70 13.53 11.60
CA LYS A 213 -3.90 14.37 11.73
C LYS A 213 -5.06 13.71 11.04
N VAL A 214 -6.20 13.64 11.70
CA VAL A 214 -7.40 12.99 11.21
C VAL A 214 -8.62 13.86 11.48
N SER A 215 -9.47 14.04 10.49
CA SER A 215 -10.80 14.60 10.67
C SER A 215 -11.78 13.47 10.93
N ILE A 216 -12.54 13.56 12.01
CA ILE A 216 -13.52 12.57 12.45
C ILE A 216 -14.87 13.25 12.54
N TYR A 217 -15.73 13.07 11.54
CA TYR A 217 -17.04 13.72 11.44
C TYR A 217 -16.96 15.26 11.58
N GLY A 218 -15.93 15.86 10.96
CA GLY A 218 -15.68 17.31 11.00
C GLY A 218 -14.95 17.82 12.25
N HIS A 219 -14.44 16.93 13.09
CA HIS A 219 -13.58 17.26 14.21
C HIS A 219 -12.14 16.87 13.91
N ASP A 220 -11.25 17.84 13.81
CA ASP A 220 -9.84 17.63 13.50
C ASP A 220 -9.05 17.31 14.77
N LEU A 221 -8.38 16.17 14.76
CA LEU A 221 -7.59 15.67 15.89
C LEU A 221 -6.15 15.38 15.47
N GLU A 222 -5.21 15.72 16.34
CA GLU A 222 -3.86 15.18 16.27
C GLU A 222 -3.80 13.94 17.14
N LEU A 223 -3.45 12.80 16.53
CA LEU A 223 -3.40 11.52 17.22
C LEU A 223 -2.19 10.69 16.77
N ALA A 224 -1.91 9.62 17.49
CA ALA A 224 -0.86 8.69 17.10
C ALA A 224 -1.44 7.50 16.33
N GLU A 225 -0.90 7.20 15.15
CA GLU A 225 -1.06 5.90 14.51
C GLU A 225 -0.14 4.90 15.19
N ILE A 226 -0.70 3.77 15.64
CA ILE A 226 0.06 2.72 16.36
C ILE A 226 0.26 1.54 15.44
N ASP A 227 1.54 1.23 15.17
CA ASP A 227 1.96 0.23 14.22
C ASP A 227 2.97 -0.75 14.77
N PHE A 228 3.20 -1.83 14.01
CA PHE A 228 4.26 -2.81 14.21
C PHE A 228 4.31 -3.43 15.59
N LEU A 229 3.19 -3.51 16.31
CA LEU A 229 3.16 -4.29 17.55
C LEU A 229 3.56 -5.74 17.26
N CYS A 230 4.74 -6.10 17.70
CA CYS A 230 5.32 -7.41 17.45
C CYS A 230 6.06 -7.91 18.69
N VAL A 231 5.80 -9.17 19.06
CA VAL A 231 6.52 -9.88 20.11
C VAL A 231 7.12 -11.15 19.52
N LYS A 232 8.39 -11.39 19.81
CA LYS A 232 9.10 -12.60 19.39
C LYS A 232 8.32 -13.85 19.78
N LYS A 233 8.22 -14.82 18.88
CA LYS A 233 7.37 -16.03 19.07
C LYS A 233 7.57 -16.72 20.43
N GLU A 234 8.81 -16.82 20.90
CA GLU A 234 9.18 -17.43 22.20
C GLU A 234 8.71 -16.62 23.43
N PHE A 235 8.36 -15.33 23.24
CA PHE A 235 7.95 -14.41 24.32
C PHE A 235 6.45 -14.09 24.32
N ARG A 236 5.65 -14.64 23.38
CA ARG A 236 4.22 -14.28 23.22
C ARG A 236 3.36 -14.55 24.45
N ASN A 237 3.69 -15.55 25.24
CA ASN A 237 2.94 -15.90 26.46
C ASN A 237 3.41 -15.13 27.72
N LYS A 238 4.35 -14.19 27.59
CA LYS A 238 4.96 -13.46 28.70
C LYS A 238 4.34 -12.08 28.95
N ARG A 239 3.18 -11.80 28.37
CA ARG A 239 2.42 -10.54 28.52
C ARG A 239 3.21 -9.28 28.09
N LEU A 240 4.18 -9.39 27.16
CA LEU A 240 4.96 -8.24 26.68
C LEU A 240 4.15 -7.29 25.80
N ALA A 241 3.17 -7.79 25.02
CA ALA A 241 2.35 -6.92 24.16
C ALA A 241 1.52 -5.90 24.98
N PRO A 242 0.81 -6.24 26.06
CA PRO A 242 0.20 -5.26 26.96
C PRO A 242 1.17 -4.22 27.53
N LEU A 243 2.40 -4.62 27.84
CA LEU A 243 3.42 -3.69 28.36
C LEU A 243 3.91 -2.73 27.27
N LEU A 244 4.12 -3.22 26.04
CA LEU A 244 4.46 -2.38 24.90
C LEU A 244 3.37 -1.33 24.64
N ILE A 245 2.10 -1.72 24.65
CA ILE A 245 0.96 -0.81 24.48
C ILE A 245 0.94 0.23 25.62
N LYS A 246 1.07 -0.20 26.87
CA LYS A 246 1.10 0.72 28.02
C LYS A 246 2.25 1.72 27.94
N GLU A 247 3.45 1.27 27.56
CA GLU A 247 4.62 2.13 27.49
C GLU A 247 4.55 3.12 26.33
N VAL A 248 4.07 2.71 25.15
CA VAL A 248 3.89 3.67 24.05
C VAL A 248 2.81 4.69 24.39
N SER A 249 1.70 4.26 25.00
CA SER A 249 0.64 5.17 25.46
C SER A 249 1.18 6.17 26.49
N ARG A 250 1.94 5.72 27.50
CA ARG A 250 2.58 6.60 28.49
C ARG A 250 3.46 7.67 27.81
N ARG A 251 4.28 7.28 26.84
CA ARG A 251 5.19 8.22 26.16
C ARG A 251 4.46 9.20 25.25
N ILE A 252 3.38 8.77 24.63
CA ILE A 252 2.49 9.63 23.81
C ILE A 252 1.79 10.64 24.74
N HIS A 253 1.23 10.18 25.86
CA HIS A 253 0.56 11.03 26.85
C HIS A 253 1.52 12.04 27.48
N LEU A 254 2.79 11.71 27.73
CA LEU A 254 3.82 12.65 28.22
C LEU A 254 4.07 13.82 27.25
N ARG A 255 3.67 13.70 25.99
CA ARG A 255 3.66 14.78 24.99
C ARG A 255 2.31 15.49 24.89
N ASN A 256 1.43 15.27 25.87
CA ASN A 256 0.07 15.82 25.92
C ASN A 256 -0.79 15.42 24.72
N GLN A 257 -0.57 14.23 24.19
CA GLN A 257 -1.38 13.63 23.12
C GLN A 257 -2.11 12.43 23.69
N TRP A 258 -3.45 12.39 23.56
CA TRP A 258 -4.28 11.48 24.34
C TRP A 258 -5.09 10.51 23.49
N TRP A 259 -5.01 10.64 22.18
CA TRP A 259 -5.76 9.85 21.21
C TRP A 259 -4.84 9.06 20.29
N ALA A 260 -5.28 7.87 19.92
CA ALA A 260 -4.58 7.08 18.95
C ALA A 260 -5.55 6.33 18.03
N VAL A 261 -5.07 5.92 16.87
CA VAL A 261 -5.74 5.03 15.94
C VAL A 261 -4.85 3.83 15.64
N TYR A 262 -5.47 2.67 15.45
CA TYR A 262 -4.77 1.44 15.09
C TYR A 262 -5.69 0.51 14.32
N THR A 263 -5.10 -0.44 13.60
CA THR A 263 -5.83 -1.47 12.87
C THR A 263 -5.50 -2.86 13.37
N SER A 264 -6.41 -3.79 13.15
CA SER A 264 -6.19 -5.21 13.46
C SER A 264 -6.98 -6.11 12.51
N GLY A 265 -6.37 -7.21 12.08
CA GLY A 265 -7.09 -8.31 11.43
C GLY A 265 -7.95 -9.10 12.41
N THR A 266 -7.56 -9.18 13.69
CA THR A 266 -8.32 -9.87 14.74
C THR A 266 -9.35 -8.94 15.36
N MET A 267 -10.44 -9.53 15.93
CA MET A 267 -11.44 -8.76 16.63
C MET A 267 -10.94 -8.30 18.00
N LEU A 268 -10.97 -6.99 18.23
CA LEU A 268 -10.67 -6.31 19.49
C LEU A 268 -11.88 -5.46 19.89
N PRO A 269 -12.02 -5.01 21.13
CA PRO A 269 -13.06 -4.10 21.57
C PRO A 269 -12.76 -2.66 21.09
N LYS A 270 -13.70 -1.94 20.54
CA LYS A 270 -14.79 -2.23 19.61
C LYS A 270 -14.46 -1.43 18.35
N PRO A 271 -14.46 -2.01 17.14
CA PRO A 271 -14.06 -1.29 15.94
C PRO A 271 -15.09 -0.21 15.58
N PHE A 272 -14.61 0.95 15.12
CA PHE A 272 -15.48 1.97 14.54
C PHE A 272 -15.75 1.75 13.05
N ALA A 273 -14.86 1.01 12.36
CA ALA A 273 -15.04 0.63 10.96
C ALA A 273 -14.47 -0.77 10.70
N GLU A 274 -15.09 -1.50 9.78
CA GLU A 274 -14.60 -2.78 9.27
C GLU A 274 -14.51 -2.72 7.76
N THR A 275 -13.34 -3.09 7.21
CA THR A 275 -13.06 -3.08 5.78
C THR A 275 -12.63 -4.46 5.31
N THR A 276 -12.68 -4.67 4.01
CA THR A 276 -12.29 -5.94 3.37
C THR A 276 -11.25 -5.66 2.29
N TYR A 277 -10.21 -6.50 2.25
CA TYR A 277 -9.26 -6.48 1.15
C TYR A 277 -9.83 -7.17 -0.09
N TYR A 278 -9.59 -6.55 -1.23
CA TYR A 278 -9.82 -7.11 -2.55
C TYR A 278 -8.50 -7.22 -3.30
N HIS A 279 -8.35 -8.26 -4.10
CA HIS A 279 -7.10 -8.62 -4.76
C HIS A 279 -7.29 -8.68 -6.26
N ARG A 280 -6.42 -8.02 -7.03
CA ARG A 280 -6.40 -8.11 -8.49
C ARG A 280 -5.14 -8.83 -8.95
N ASN A 281 -5.31 -9.99 -9.56
CA ASN A 281 -4.21 -10.80 -10.06
C ASN A 281 -3.50 -10.12 -11.24
N LEU A 282 -2.20 -9.81 -11.11
CA LEU A 282 -1.35 -9.24 -12.16
C LEU A 282 -0.45 -10.31 -12.78
N ASN A 283 0.01 -11.28 -11.99
CA ASN A 283 0.80 -12.44 -12.41
C ASN A 283 0.11 -13.74 -12.00
N VAL A 284 -0.96 -14.07 -12.71
CA VAL A 284 -1.82 -15.23 -12.38
C VAL A 284 -1.03 -16.52 -12.21
N LYS A 285 -0.03 -16.78 -13.09
CA LYS A 285 0.73 -18.03 -13.00
C LYS A 285 1.43 -18.15 -11.65
N LYS A 286 2.18 -17.12 -11.25
CA LYS A 286 2.90 -17.12 -9.97
C LYS A 286 1.95 -17.21 -8.79
N LEU A 287 0.83 -16.47 -8.82
CA LEU A 287 -0.16 -16.47 -7.74
C LEU A 287 -0.79 -17.85 -7.53
N VAL A 288 -1.05 -18.59 -8.62
CA VAL A 288 -1.54 -19.99 -8.57
C VAL A 288 -0.44 -20.93 -8.08
N ASP A 289 0.79 -20.80 -8.60
CA ASP A 289 1.91 -21.67 -8.22
C ASP A 289 2.20 -21.58 -6.72
N VAL A 290 2.08 -20.38 -6.13
CA VAL A 290 2.33 -20.14 -4.68
C VAL A 290 1.09 -20.30 -3.80
N HIS A 291 -0.03 -20.76 -4.35
CA HIS A 291 -1.31 -20.95 -3.66
C HIS A 291 -1.92 -19.67 -3.05
N PHE A 292 -1.57 -18.49 -3.58
CA PHE A 292 -2.24 -17.25 -3.21
C PHE A 292 -3.66 -17.17 -3.77
N THR A 293 -3.87 -17.74 -4.96
CA THR A 293 -5.19 -17.86 -5.59
C THR A 293 -5.34 -19.23 -6.23
N TYR A 294 -6.57 -19.63 -6.51
CA TYR A 294 -6.89 -20.90 -7.14
C TYR A 294 -7.69 -20.67 -8.43
N LEU A 295 -7.51 -21.58 -9.40
CA LEU A 295 -8.31 -21.52 -10.61
C LEU A 295 -9.65 -22.25 -10.38
N PRO A 296 -10.77 -21.67 -10.86
CA PRO A 296 -12.05 -22.36 -10.88
C PRO A 296 -11.98 -23.71 -11.63
N PRO A 297 -12.80 -24.72 -11.30
CA PRO A 297 -12.74 -26.05 -11.90
C PRO A 297 -12.79 -26.07 -13.43
N ASN A 298 -13.49 -25.13 -14.06
CA ASN A 298 -13.66 -25.03 -15.51
C ASN A 298 -12.66 -24.08 -16.19
N MET A 299 -11.66 -23.60 -15.45
CA MET A 299 -10.65 -22.66 -15.96
C MET A 299 -9.27 -23.29 -16.00
N ASN A 300 -8.63 -23.25 -17.16
CA ASN A 300 -7.22 -23.61 -17.28
C ASN A 300 -6.33 -22.35 -17.23
N MET A 301 -5.02 -22.55 -17.05
CA MET A 301 -4.05 -21.46 -16.93
C MET A 301 -4.00 -20.55 -18.17
N ALA A 302 -4.21 -21.08 -19.38
CA ALA A 302 -4.21 -20.27 -20.61
C ALA A 302 -5.40 -19.29 -20.64
N ARG A 303 -6.60 -19.77 -20.29
CA ARG A 303 -7.79 -18.93 -20.17
C ARG A 303 -7.64 -17.90 -19.05
N ALA A 304 -7.12 -18.28 -17.89
CA ALA A 304 -6.87 -17.36 -16.79
C ALA A 304 -5.91 -16.23 -17.18
N LYS A 305 -4.79 -16.56 -17.85
CA LYS A 305 -3.87 -15.55 -18.36
C LYS A 305 -4.53 -14.59 -19.36
N THR A 306 -5.42 -15.08 -20.21
CA THR A 306 -6.16 -14.25 -21.17
C THR A 306 -7.15 -13.34 -20.45
N LEU A 307 -7.91 -13.87 -19.49
CA LEU A 307 -8.90 -13.11 -18.70
C LEU A 307 -8.26 -11.96 -17.92
N TYR A 308 -7.17 -12.23 -17.20
CA TYR A 308 -6.48 -11.26 -16.37
C TYR A 308 -5.48 -10.38 -17.12
N LYS A 309 -5.39 -10.52 -18.44
CA LYS A 309 -4.45 -9.76 -19.28
C LYS A 309 -4.76 -8.26 -19.21
N LEU A 310 -3.77 -7.47 -18.87
CA LEU A 310 -3.81 -6.01 -18.96
C LEU A 310 -2.94 -5.55 -20.13
N PRO A 311 -3.29 -4.45 -20.83
CA PRO A 311 -2.40 -3.81 -21.79
C PRO A 311 -1.14 -3.30 -21.12
N THR A 312 -0.15 -2.94 -21.91
CA THR A 312 1.08 -2.28 -21.43
C THR A 312 0.89 -0.76 -21.39
N GLU A 313 0.15 -0.24 -22.37
CA GLU A 313 -0.13 1.18 -22.51
C GLU A 313 -1.36 1.58 -21.70
N LEU A 314 -1.33 2.79 -21.16
CA LEU A 314 -2.47 3.35 -20.43
C LEU A 314 -3.60 3.71 -21.41
N PRO A 315 -4.87 3.46 -21.03
CA PRO A 315 -6.03 3.80 -21.88
C PRO A 315 -6.26 5.33 -21.98
N VAL A 316 -5.64 6.11 -21.12
CA VAL A 316 -5.70 7.58 -21.10
C VAL A 316 -4.31 8.18 -21.05
N THR A 317 -4.14 9.33 -21.68
CA THR A 317 -2.87 10.07 -21.75
C THR A 317 -2.70 11.04 -20.59
N GLY A 318 -1.48 11.57 -20.44
CA GLY A 318 -1.17 12.63 -19.48
C GLY A 318 -0.64 12.15 -18.13
N PHE A 319 -0.59 10.84 -17.86
CA PHE A 319 0.03 10.32 -16.65
C PHE A 319 1.56 10.33 -16.75
N ARG A 320 2.19 10.84 -15.69
CA ARG A 320 3.63 10.79 -15.44
C ARG A 320 3.92 10.58 -13.96
N PRO A 321 5.12 10.13 -13.56
CA PRO A 321 5.50 10.12 -12.15
C PRO A 321 5.35 11.52 -11.53
N MET A 322 4.93 11.55 -10.24
CA MET A 322 4.89 12.78 -9.46
C MET A 322 6.29 13.31 -9.19
N GLU A 323 6.46 14.62 -9.25
CA GLU A 323 7.70 15.35 -8.97
C GLU A 323 7.50 16.38 -7.84
N GLU A 324 8.57 16.93 -7.27
CA GLU A 324 8.48 17.93 -6.19
C GLU A 324 7.65 19.16 -6.55
N LYS A 325 7.70 19.61 -7.82
CA LYS A 325 6.91 20.75 -8.33
C LYS A 325 5.40 20.53 -8.25
N ASP A 326 4.96 19.27 -8.13
CA ASP A 326 3.55 18.90 -8.14
C ASP A 326 2.93 18.92 -6.73
N VAL A 327 3.75 19.05 -5.68
CA VAL A 327 3.33 18.93 -4.28
C VAL A 327 2.16 19.85 -3.95
N ASP A 328 2.21 21.12 -4.36
CA ASP A 328 1.16 22.10 -4.09
C ASP A 328 -0.18 21.69 -4.73
N GLN A 329 -0.16 21.30 -6.00
CA GLN A 329 -1.38 20.89 -6.70
C GLN A 329 -1.93 19.55 -6.19
N VAL A 330 -1.05 18.60 -5.85
CA VAL A 330 -1.47 17.31 -5.26
C VAL A 330 -2.05 17.52 -3.87
N HIS A 331 -1.46 18.41 -3.05
CA HIS A 331 -2.00 18.79 -1.75
C HIS A 331 -3.43 19.31 -1.87
N ASP A 332 -3.68 20.28 -2.76
CA ASP A 332 -5.00 20.87 -2.93
C ASP A 332 -6.02 19.86 -3.49
N LEU A 333 -5.56 18.99 -4.40
CA LEU A 333 -6.39 17.92 -4.97
C LEU A 333 -6.76 16.88 -3.91
N LEU A 334 -5.81 16.48 -3.07
CA LEU A 334 -6.00 15.51 -1.99
C LEU A 334 -6.93 16.08 -0.91
N ALA A 335 -6.68 17.30 -0.43
CA ALA A 335 -7.52 17.96 0.56
C ALA A 335 -9.00 17.99 0.11
N LYS A 336 -9.23 18.42 -1.13
CA LYS A 336 -10.59 18.47 -1.69
C LYS A 336 -11.23 17.08 -1.90
N PHE A 337 -10.42 16.06 -2.11
CA PHE A 337 -10.90 14.67 -2.20
C PHE A 337 -11.28 14.14 -0.83
N GLU A 338 -10.45 14.38 0.19
CA GLU A 338 -10.64 13.92 1.56
C GLU A 338 -11.89 14.49 2.23
N GLU A 339 -12.25 15.75 1.96
CA GLU A 339 -13.48 16.41 2.49
C GLU A 339 -14.78 15.65 2.19
N LYS A 340 -14.76 14.69 1.25
CA LYS A 340 -15.94 13.87 0.91
C LYS A 340 -16.25 12.79 1.94
N PHE A 341 -15.29 12.47 2.83
CA PHE A 341 -15.38 11.34 3.73
C PHE A 341 -15.58 11.78 5.18
N LYS A 342 -16.26 10.95 5.97
CA LYS A 342 -16.55 11.25 7.38
C LYS A 342 -15.37 11.08 8.31
N VAL A 343 -14.50 10.12 7.98
CA VAL A 343 -13.22 9.89 8.68
C VAL A 343 -12.12 9.85 7.64
N HIS A 344 -11.21 10.81 7.70
CA HIS A 344 -10.16 10.97 6.69
C HIS A 344 -8.88 11.54 7.28
N GLY A 345 -7.76 11.31 6.60
CA GLY A 345 -6.46 11.90 6.91
C GLY A 345 -6.41 13.39 6.57
N TYR A 346 -5.51 14.09 7.20
CA TYR A 346 -5.16 15.47 6.86
C TYR A 346 -3.66 15.56 6.61
N TYR A 347 -3.30 15.99 5.40
CA TYR A 347 -1.91 16.02 4.93
C TYR A 347 -1.51 17.46 4.62
N ASP A 348 -0.52 18.00 5.33
CA ASP A 348 0.13 19.24 4.94
C ASP A 348 1.13 18.99 3.77
N LYS A 349 1.72 20.05 3.23
CA LYS A 349 2.63 19.93 2.07
C LYS A 349 3.87 19.09 2.35
N ASP A 350 4.42 19.15 3.56
CA ASP A 350 5.57 18.33 3.94
C ASP A 350 5.19 16.85 4.03
N GLN A 351 3.98 16.55 4.52
CA GLN A 351 3.43 15.20 4.52
C GLN A 351 3.12 14.72 3.10
N VAL A 352 2.52 15.56 2.23
CA VAL A 352 2.32 15.20 0.82
C VAL A 352 3.66 14.91 0.13
N LYS A 353 4.68 15.74 0.36
CA LYS A 353 6.03 15.50 -0.14
C LYS A 353 6.61 14.20 0.39
N HIS A 354 6.46 13.93 1.68
CA HIS A 354 6.98 12.72 2.31
C HIS A 354 6.29 11.45 1.81
N TRP A 355 4.95 11.43 1.83
CA TRP A 355 4.18 10.23 1.56
C TRP A 355 4.05 9.90 0.07
N PHE A 356 4.08 10.89 -0.83
CA PHE A 356 3.73 10.68 -2.23
C PHE A 356 4.84 10.96 -3.24
N ILE A 357 5.95 11.62 -2.89
CA ILE A 357 7.08 11.66 -3.83
C ILE A 357 7.59 10.23 -4.06
N PRO A 358 7.64 9.77 -5.33
CA PRO A 358 8.02 8.39 -5.65
C PRO A 358 9.35 7.99 -5.04
N ARG A 359 9.37 6.83 -4.39
CA ARG A 359 10.57 6.19 -3.83
C ARG A 359 10.64 4.78 -4.34
N LYS A 360 11.73 4.46 -5.04
CA LYS A 360 11.94 3.13 -5.63
C LYS A 360 11.69 2.03 -4.58
N ASN A 361 10.87 1.05 -4.94
CA ASN A 361 10.49 -0.09 -4.11
C ASN A 361 9.74 0.26 -2.80
N VAL A 362 9.26 1.49 -2.64
CA VAL A 362 8.48 1.92 -1.47
C VAL A 362 7.13 2.46 -1.92
N VAL A 363 7.08 3.61 -2.55
CA VAL A 363 5.85 4.26 -2.99
C VAL A 363 5.96 4.70 -4.46
N TYR A 364 4.88 4.51 -5.16
CA TYR A 364 4.70 4.83 -6.56
C TYR A 364 3.53 5.79 -6.68
N SER A 365 3.80 6.98 -7.20
CA SER A 365 2.79 8.02 -7.35
C SER A 365 2.87 8.64 -8.74
N TYR A 366 1.70 8.86 -9.33
CA TYR A 366 1.55 9.38 -10.67
C TYR A 366 0.49 10.47 -10.68
N VAL A 367 0.79 11.55 -11.38
CA VAL A 367 -0.13 12.66 -11.64
C VAL A 367 -0.57 12.63 -13.08
N ARG A 368 -1.82 13.02 -13.32
CA ARG A 368 -2.31 13.28 -14.67
C ARG A 368 -2.38 14.79 -14.88
N GLU A 369 -1.65 15.26 -15.87
CA GLU A 369 -1.53 16.66 -16.22
C GLU A 369 -2.31 16.95 -17.51
N ASN A 370 -3.11 18.01 -17.50
CA ASN A 370 -3.81 18.49 -18.69
C ASN A 370 -2.90 19.42 -19.53
N LYS A 371 -3.42 19.95 -20.63
CA LYS A 371 -2.68 20.83 -21.55
C LYS A 371 -2.28 22.18 -20.92
N ASP A 372 -2.93 22.57 -19.84
CA ASP A 372 -2.70 23.82 -19.12
C ASP A 372 -1.76 23.62 -17.91
N ASN A 373 -1.07 22.49 -17.83
CA ASN A 373 -0.20 22.06 -16.73
C ASN A 373 -0.93 21.97 -15.36
N VAL A 374 -2.23 21.69 -15.40
CA VAL A 374 -3.03 21.47 -14.20
C VAL A 374 -3.14 19.97 -13.93
N ILE A 375 -2.84 19.58 -12.69
CA ILE A 375 -3.02 18.19 -12.23
C ILE A 375 -4.49 17.94 -11.97
N THR A 376 -5.05 16.97 -12.69
CA THR A 376 -6.48 16.66 -12.65
C THR A 376 -6.79 15.36 -11.90
N ASP A 377 -5.92 14.37 -11.98
CA ASP A 377 -6.11 13.06 -11.40
C ASP A 377 -4.79 12.57 -10.77
N PHE A 378 -4.88 11.71 -9.75
CA PHE A 378 -3.73 11.24 -9.00
C PHE A 378 -3.88 9.76 -8.67
N ILE A 379 -2.80 9.00 -8.82
CA ILE A 379 -2.70 7.57 -8.48
C ILE A 379 -1.53 7.37 -7.54
N SER A 380 -1.74 6.66 -6.43
CA SER A 380 -0.64 6.18 -5.60
C SER A 380 -0.90 4.77 -5.07
N PHE A 381 0.18 4.00 -4.96
CA PHE A 381 0.22 2.70 -4.32
C PHE A 381 1.60 2.45 -3.71
N TYR A 382 1.66 1.65 -2.66
CA TYR A 382 2.91 1.32 -1.99
C TYR A 382 3.27 -0.16 -2.14
N ASN A 383 4.54 -0.47 -1.96
CA ASN A 383 5.08 -1.81 -2.09
C ASN A 383 5.18 -2.49 -0.72
N LEU A 384 4.34 -3.46 -0.48
CA LEU A 384 4.42 -4.32 0.69
C LEU A 384 4.49 -5.78 0.26
N PRO A 385 5.71 -6.29 -0.01
CA PRO A 385 5.88 -7.67 -0.40
C PRO A 385 5.63 -8.63 0.78
N SER A 386 5.36 -9.89 0.44
CA SER A 386 5.35 -10.98 1.41
C SER A 386 6.45 -11.98 1.12
N SER A 387 7.10 -12.47 2.17
CA SER A 387 7.95 -13.65 2.09
C SER A 387 7.07 -14.88 1.89
N ILE A 388 7.39 -15.74 0.92
CA ILE A 388 6.73 -17.01 0.67
C ILE A 388 7.48 -18.08 1.48
N LEU A 389 6.80 -18.70 2.45
CA LEU A 389 7.45 -19.53 3.46
C LEU A 389 7.63 -20.99 3.02
N GLN A 390 6.76 -21.49 2.15
CA GLN A 390 6.64 -22.92 1.83
C GLN A 390 6.83 -23.24 0.34
N HIS A 391 7.55 -22.40 -0.42
CA HIS A 391 7.74 -22.64 -1.85
C HIS A 391 9.23 -22.68 -2.23
N GLU A 392 9.65 -23.66 -3.04
CA GLU A 392 11.06 -23.86 -3.38
C GLU A 392 11.61 -22.75 -4.29
N SER A 393 10.90 -22.40 -5.35
CA SER A 393 11.39 -21.52 -6.41
C SER A 393 11.09 -20.05 -6.16
N TYR A 394 9.92 -19.73 -5.59
CA TYR A 394 9.50 -18.35 -5.32
C TYR A 394 9.73 -18.02 -3.84
N LYS A 395 10.46 -16.95 -3.56
CA LYS A 395 10.77 -16.50 -2.18
C LYS A 395 10.00 -15.25 -1.77
N LYS A 396 9.56 -14.43 -2.74
CA LYS A 396 8.80 -13.19 -2.49
C LYS A 396 7.59 -13.09 -3.39
N LEU A 397 6.50 -12.62 -2.84
CA LEU A 397 5.31 -12.15 -3.53
C LEU A 397 5.36 -10.62 -3.55
N MET A 398 5.40 -10.02 -4.75
CA MET A 398 5.39 -8.57 -4.92
C MET A 398 3.95 -8.07 -4.94
N ALA A 399 3.55 -7.37 -3.90
CA ALA A 399 2.20 -6.85 -3.74
C ALA A 399 2.20 -5.33 -3.71
N ALA A 400 1.43 -4.71 -4.62
CA ALA A 400 1.09 -3.31 -4.57
C ALA A 400 -0.17 -3.13 -3.72
N TYR A 401 -0.16 -2.17 -2.82
CA TYR A 401 -1.33 -1.78 -2.04
C TYR A 401 -1.81 -0.41 -2.47
N SER A 402 -3.08 -0.30 -2.83
CA SER A 402 -3.69 0.97 -3.20
C SER A 402 -3.56 1.95 -2.05
N PHE A 403 -3.09 3.17 -2.35
CA PHE A 403 -3.03 4.25 -1.39
C PHE A 403 -4.15 5.25 -1.70
N PHE A 404 -3.97 6.13 -2.68
CA PHE A 404 -5.01 7.03 -3.16
C PHE A 404 -5.17 6.95 -4.68
N ASN A 405 -6.44 6.95 -5.14
CA ASN A 405 -6.79 7.06 -6.55
C ASN A 405 -7.81 8.19 -6.72
N ILE A 406 -7.33 9.42 -6.91
CA ILE A 406 -8.15 10.61 -6.99
C ILE A 406 -8.58 10.82 -8.44
N ASN A 407 -9.88 10.68 -8.68
CA ASN A 407 -10.49 10.70 -9.99
C ASN A 407 -11.34 11.97 -10.19
N ASN A 408 -10.71 13.09 -10.48
CA ASN A 408 -11.43 14.35 -10.67
C ASN A 408 -12.02 14.47 -12.09
N THR A 409 -11.36 13.91 -13.09
CA THR A 409 -11.81 13.93 -14.49
C THR A 409 -12.07 12.54 -15.09
N LEU A 410 -11.62 11.48 -14.43
CA LEU A 410 -11.82 10.10 -14.84
C LEU A 410 -12.90 9.42 -13.98
N THR A 411 -13.47 8.34 -14.48
CA THR A 411 -14.27 7.44 -13.65
C THR A 411 -13.37 6.62 -12.71
N VAL A 412 -13.91 6.13 -11.60
CA VAL A 412 -13.19 5.23 -10.67
C VAL A 412 -12.60 4.01 -11.40
N LYS A 413 -13.35 3.46 -12.35
CA LYS A 413 -12.91 2.33 -13.16
C LYS A 413 -11.70 2.69 -14.04
N GLU A 414 -11.71 3.85 -14.68
CA GLU A 414 -10.62 4.28 -15.56
C GLU A 414 -9.33 4.52 -14.77
N ILE A 415 -9.41 5.25 -13.64
CA ILE A 415 -8.23 5.52 -12.84
C ILE A 415 -7.68 4.25 -12.20
N MET A 416 -8.54 3.36 -11.69
CA MET A 416 -8.12 2.09 -11.12
C MET A 416 -7.49 1.17 -12.18
N LYS A 417 -8.01 1.17 -13.41
CA LYS A 417 -7.40 0.44 -14.53
C LYS A 417 -6.00 0.96 -14.85
N CYS A 418 -5.79 2.27 -14.80
CA CYS A 418 -4.45 2.87 -14.95
C CYS A 418 -3.52 2.43 -13.81
N ALA A 419 -3.99 2.45 -12.56
CA ALA A 419 -3.21 1.98 -11.41
C ALA A 419 -2.77 0.52 -11.56
N LEU A 420 -3.66 -0.36 -12.01
CA LEU A 420 -3.35 -1.78 -12.29
C LEU A 420 -2.28 -1.95 -13.37
N ILE A 421 -2.36 -1.18 -14.46
CA ILE A 421 -1.39 -1.23 -15.56
C ILE A 421 -0.02 -0.74 -15.07
N LEU A 422 0.02 0.37 -14.34
CA LEU A 422 1.23 0.94 -13.76
C LEU A 422 1.90 -0.04 -12.78
N ALA A 423 1.12 -0.64 -11.89
CA ALA A 423 1.61 -1.64 -10.95
C ALA A 423 2.15 -2.89 -11.69
N LYS A 424 1.44 -3.38 -12.70
CA LYS A 424 1.92 -4.49 -13.52
C LYS A 424 3.22 -4.18 -14.24
N ASN A 425 3.33 -3.00 -14.84
CA ASN A 425 4.54 -2.54 -15.55
C ASN A 425 5.72 -2.35 -14.56
N ALA A 426 5.44 -2.02 -13.30
CA ALA A 426 6.42 -1.95 -12.23
C ALA A 426 6.84 -3.35 -11.67
N GLY A 427 6.24 -4.44 -12.17
CA GLY A 427 6.63 -5.81 -11.84
C GLY A 427 5.90 -6.43 -10.64
N PHE A 428 4.78 -5.88 -10.23
CA PHE A 428 3.98 -6.45 -9.14
C PHE A 428 3.22 -7.70 -9.60
N ASP A 429 3.03 -8.64 -8.68
CA ASP A 429 2.31 -9.90 -8.90
C ASP A 429 0.81 -9.77 -8.60
N VAL A 430 0.46 -8.94 -7.61
CA VAL A 430 -0.91 -8.69 -7.16
C VAL A 430 -1.09 -7.21 -6.80
N PHE A 431 -2.29 -6.69 -6.98
CA PHE A 431 -2.71 -5.38 -6.52
C PHE A 431 -3.81 -5.54 -5.48
N ASN A 432 -3.55 -5.10 -4.27
CA ASN A 432 -4.45 -5.17 -3.13
C ASN A 432 -5.12 -3.81 -2.91
N CYS A 433 -6.41 -3.82 -2.63
CA CYS A 433 -7.20 -2.63 -2.40
C CYS A 433 -8.23 -2.89 -1.30
N LEU A 434 -8.37 -1.96 -0.36
CA LEU A 434 -9.49 -1.96 0.59
C LEU A 434 -10.74 -1.39 -0.08
N ASN A 435 -11.91 -1.84 0.36
CA ASN A 435 -13.19 -1.31 -0.08
C ASN A 435 -13.57 0.03 0.57
N ILE A 436 -12.57 0.83 0.95
CA ILE A 436 -12.74 2.20 1.44
C ILE A 436 -12.90 3.19 0.28
N MET A 437 -13.30 4.42 0.63
CA MET A 437 -13.56 5.46 -0.38
C MET A 437 -14.62 4.97 -1.39
N ASN A 438 -14.40 5.25 -2.66
CA ASN A 438 -15.22 4.79 -3.78
C ASN A 438 -14.61 3.60 -4.56
N ASN A 439 -13.61 2.93 -3.99
CA ASN A 439 -12.85 1.88 -4.67
C ASN A 439 -13.72 0.71 -5.16
N GLU A 440 -14.77 0.36 -4.41
CA GLU A 440 -15.64 -0.79 -4.71
C GLU A 440 -16.36 -0.67 -6.06
N GLU A 441 -16.59 0.56 -6.54
CA GLU A 441 -17.20 0.83 -7.85
C GLU A 441 -16.42 0.20 -9.03
N ALA A 442 -15.10 -0.02 -8.86
CA ALA A 442 -14.24 -0.60 -9.90
C ALA A 442 -14.04 -2.12 -9.78
N PHE A 443 -14.38 -2.74 -8.65
CA PHE A 443 -13.90 -4.08 -8.34
C PHE A 443 -14.44 -5.15 -9.27
N THR A 444 -15.75 -5.19 -9.50
CA THR A 444 -16.40 -6.17 -10.38
C THR A 444 -15.87 -6.08 -11.81
N ASP A 445 -15.88 -4.88 -12.37
CA ASP A 445 -15.51 -4.64 -13.76
C ASP A 445 -14.01 -4.90 -14.04
N LEU A 446 -13.17 -4.73 -13.04
CA LEU A 446 -11.72 -4.94 -13.14
C LEU A 446 -11.25 -6.27 -12.56
N LEU A 447 -12.17 -7.18 -12.23
CA LEU A 447 -11.88 -8.55 -11.78
C LEU A 447 -11.06 -8.58 -10.47
N PHE A 448 -11.41 -7.76 -9.52
CA PHE A 448 -10.92 -7.90 -8.16
C PHE A 448 -11.70 -9.02 -7.47
N GLY A 449 -10.98 -9.99 -6.92
CA GLY A 449 -11.54 -11.01 -6.05
C GLY A 449 -11.60 -10.53 -4.61
N LYS A 450 -12.65 -10.91 -3.89
CA LYS A 450 -12.77 -10.62 -2.46
C LYS A 450 -11.79 -11.47 -1.68
N GLY A 451 -10.95 -10.84 -0.87
CA GLY A 451 -10.04 -11.53 0.05
C GLY A 451 -10.76 -12.01 1.31
N GLY A 452 -10.21 -13.04 1.96
CA GLY A 452 -10.69 -13.49 3.27
C GLY A 452 -10.32 -12.54 4.43
N GLY A 453 -9.32 -11.67 4.22
CA GLY A 453 -8.82 -10.75 5.24
C GLY A 453 -9.71 -9.53 5.44
N LYS A 454 -10.11 -9.29 6.69
CA LYS A 454 -10.75 -8.05 7.13
C LYS A 454 -9.75 -7.20 7.88
N LEU A 455 -9.81 -5.89 7.67
CA LEU A 455 -9.08 -4.91 8.45
C LEU A 455 -10.08 -4.09 9.26
N LYS A 456 -9.88 -4.06 10.58
CA LYS A 456 -10.74 -3.36 11.51
C LYS A 456 -10.00 -2.16 12.08
N TYR A 457 -10.69 -1.03 12.16
CA TYR A 457 -10.16 0.25 12.61
C TYR A 457 -10.65 0.56 14.01
N TYR A 458 -9.75 1.01 14.87
CA TYR A 458 -10.00 1.28 16.28
C TYR A 458 -9.44 2.64 16.67
N PHE A 459 -10.18 3.35 17.52
CA PHE A 459 -9.64 4.49 18.24
C PHE A 459 -9.29 4.12 19.68
N TRP A 460 -8.27 4.76 20.18
CA TRP A 460 -7.93 4.79 21.61
C TRP A 460 -8.34 6.14 22.17
N ASN A 461 -9.10 6.11 23.28
CA ASN A 461 -9.63 7.27 23.98
C ASN A 461 -10.55 8.17 23.13
N TRP A 462 -11.13 7.66 22.04
CA TRP A 462 -12.10 8.39 21.22
C TRP A 462 -13.23 7.48 20.74
N VAL A 463 -14.42 8.06 20.71
CA VAL A 463 -15.63 7.39 20.19
C VAL A 463 -16.21 8.19 19.04
N CYS A 464 -16.58 7.51 17.99
CA CYS A 464 -17.41 8.06 16.92
C CYS A 464 -18.47 7.03 16.49
N PRO A 465 -19.49 7.42 15.72
CA PRO A 465 -20.42 6.48 15.12
C PRO A 465 -19.72 5.42 14.26
N HIS A 466 -20.37 4.27 14.09
CA HIS A 466 -19.86 3.27 13.15
C HIS A 466 -19.77 3.89 11.75
N THR A 467 -18.60 3.72 11.13
CA THR A 467 -18.27 4.33 9.84
C THR A 467 -18.25 3.25 8.75
N GLU A 468 -19.08 3.42 7.74
CA GLU A 468 -19.09 2.54 6.59
C GLU A 468 -17.80 2.71 5.77
N PRO A 469 -17.28 1.65 5.11
CA PRO A 469 -16.05 1.74 4.31
C PRO A 469 -16.05 2.87 3.28
N LYS A 470 -17.18 3.13 2.63
CA LYS A 470 -17.33 4.23 1.65
C LYS A 470 -17.19 5.63 2.26
N ASP A 471 -17.39 5.77 3.57
CA ASP A 471 -17.29 7.03 4.32
C ASP A 471 -15.89 7.20 4.99
N LEU A 472 -14.98 6.26 4.74
CA LEU A 472 -13.64 6.19 5.31
C LEU A 472 -12.58 6.41 4.23
N SER A 473 -11.66 7.35 4.45
CA SER A 473 -10.49 7.62 3.59
C SER A 473 -9.19 7.62 4.38
N LEU A 474 -9.12 6.83 5.45
CA LEU A 474 -7.92 6.71 6.28
C LEU A 474 -7.18 5.43 5.90
N VAL A 475 -6.03 5.57 5.24
CA VAL A 475 -5.16 4.44 4.89
C VAL A 475 -4.02 4.35 5.90
N LEU A 476 -4.06 3.36 6.77
CA LEU A 476 -3.00 3.02 7.74
C LEU A 476 -2.16 1.86 7.17
N MET A 477 -0.82 1.87 7.38
CA MET A 477 0.10 0.98 6.66
C MET A 477 0.68 -0.16 7.52
#